data_b421c5d8dca755bf098f22f4815fa8c0
#
_entry.id   b421c5d8dca755bf098f22f4815fa8c0
#
_cell.length_a   1.000
_cell.length_b   1.000
_cell.length_c   1.000
_cell.angle_alpha   90.00
_cell.angle_beta   90.00
_cell.angle_gamma   90.00
#
_symmetry.space_group_name_H-M   'P 1'
#
loop_
_entity.id
_entity.type
_entity.pdbx_description
1 polymer ?
#
loop_
_entity_poly.entity_id
_entity_poly.type
_entity_poly.pdbx_seq_one_letter_code
_entity_poly.pdbx_strand_id
1 'polypeptide(L)'
;MKISYGIAGSGRAASHLQAYFRLLKVPYKLWRRSSGHTPEAALGGCTTVFILIKDGAISPFISANPFLKEKTLIHFSGSLDIKGAFAMHPFMPLCGRTLSLAEYRRLPFALDSGVSLKKLVPEFANPVFRIKKGGKPLYHALCALGANLPVLLWQKTMEDLNKKFGIPRGQIQRYFQASLDNFRKDPGGALSGPISRRDAPTIASDIAALGNDPFAEVYSVFAKTYENN
;
A
#
# COMPACT_ATOMS: atom_id res chain seq x y z
N MET A 1 31.18 -9.83 1.47
CA MET A 1 31.13 -8.35 1.68
C MET A 1 30.02 -8.05 2.67
N LYS A 2 30.27 -7.14 3.62
CA LYS A 2 29.23 -6.68 4.57
C LYS A 2 28.21 -5.82 3.81
N ILE A 3 26.93 -6.11 3.95
CA ILE A 3 25.87 -5.33 3.31
C ILE A 3 25.80 -3.96 4.00
N SER A 4 25.76 -2.90 3.21
CA SER A 4 25.54 -1.52 3.65
C SER A 4 24.35 -0.92 2.91
N TYR A 5 23.41 -0.33 3.65
CA TYR A 5 22.13 0.10 3.13
C TYR A 5 22.09 1.60 2.85
N GLY A 6 21.48 1.94 1.72
CA GLY A 6 21.08 3.28 1.38
C GLY A 6 19.58 3.38 1.14
N ILE A 7 18.99 4.53 1.45
CA ILE A 7 17.59 4.85 1.19
C ILE A 7 17.54 6.14 0.36
N ALA A 8 16.96 6.06 -0.84
CA ALA A 8 16.65 7.23 -1.66
C ALA A 8 15.14 7.51 -1.55
N GLY A 9 14.78 8.60 -0.88
CA GLY A 9 13.39 9.01 -0.69
C GLY A 9 13.08 9.59 0.67
N SER A 10 11.92 10.25 0.79
CA SER A 10 11.45 10.90 2.02
C SER A 10 9.96 10.69 2.29
N GLY A 11 9.29 9.86 1.48
CA GLY A 11 7.88 9.56 1.62
C GLY A 11 7.57 8.58 2.76
N ARG A 12 6.29 8.19 2.91
CA ARG A 12 5.82 7.26 3.95
C ARG A 12 6.59 5.94 3.95
N ALA A 13 6.79 5.33 2.79
CA ALA A 13 7.56 4.08 2.68
C ALA A 13 9.00 4.22 3.20
N ALA A 14 9.67 5.32 2.84
CA ALA A 14 11.03 5.61 3.32
C ALA A 14 11.05 5.83 4.84
N SER A 15 10.07 6.53 5.41
CA SER A 15 9.97 6.76 6.85
C SER A 15 9.74 5.44 7.62
N HIS A 16 8.89 4.56 7.10
CA HIS A 16 8.66 3.24 7.70
C HIS A 16 9.91 2.35 7.63
N LEU A 17 10.63 2.32 6.49
CA LEU A 17 11.86 1.56 6.38
C LEU A 17 12.94 2.07 7.33
N GLN A 18 13.09 3.40 7.46
CA GLN A 18 14.01 4.00 8.44
C GLN A 18 13.65 3.62 9.87
N ALA A 19 12.35 3.63 10.23
CA ALA A 19 11.89 3.21 11.54
C ALA A 19 12.20 1.74 11.79
N TYR A 20 11.94 0.88 10.81
CA TYR A 20 12.23 -0.55 10.92
C TYR A 20 13.73 -0.82 11.07
N PHE A 21 14.60 -0.19 10.26
CA PHE A 21 16.06 -0.32 10.41
C PHE A 21 16.55 0.17 11.77
N ARG A 22 16.01 1.27 12.31
CA ARG A 22 16.36 1.74 13.65
C ARG A 22 16.01 0.73 14.73
N LEU A 23 14.82 0.14 14.66
CA LEU A 23 14.36 -0.90 15.61
C LEU A 23 15.22 -2.18 15.54
N LEU A 24 15.70 -2.52 14.33
CA LEU A 24 16.62 -3.63 14.11
C LEU A 24 18.10 -3.28 14.40
N LYS A 25 18.40 -2.02 14.74
CA LYS A 25 19.76 -1.49 14.90
C LYS A 25 20.63 -1.66 13.64
N VAL A 26 20.01 -1.61 12.47
CA VAL A 26 20.67 -1.70 11.16
C VAL A 26 21.07 -0.29 10.72
N PRO A 27 22.37 -0.01 10.51
CA PRO A 27 22.81 1.30 10.02
C PRO A 27 22.42 1.49 8.54
N TYR A 28 22.04 2.71 8.18
CA TYR A 28 21.72 3.08 6.82
C TYR A 28 22.17 4.52 6.52
N LYS A 29 22.34 4.83 5.24
CA LYS A 29 22.50 6.20 4.73
C LYS A 29 21.20 6.65 4.06
N LEU A 30 20.91 7.94 4.14
CA LEU A 30 19.70 8.52 3.59
C LEU A 30 20.03 9.61 2.57
N TRP A 31 19.38 9.55 1.43
CA TRP A 31 19.33 10.65 0.47
C TRP A 31 17.89 11.05 0.19
N ARG A 32 17.67 12.35 0.11
CA ARG A 32 16.42 12.99 -0.31
C ARG A 32 16.72 14.22 -1.16
N ARG A 33 15.79 14.61 -2.00
CA ARG A 33 16.01 15.74 -2.93
C ARG A 33 16.43 17.03 -2.23
N SER A 34 16.00 17.24 -0.99
CA SER A 34 16.36 18.40 -0.16
C SER A 34 17.67 18.23 0.61
N SER A 35 18.48 17.21 0.34
CA SER A 35 19.72 16.93 1.11
C SER A 35 20.88 17.88 0.80
N GLY A 36 20.79 18.71 -0.24
CA GLY A 36 21.86 19.64 -0.62
C GLY A 36 23.10 18.98 -1.26
N HIS A 37 23.12 17.65 -1.42
CA HIS A 37 24.23 16.90 -2.05
C HIS A 37 23.66 15.84 -3.02
N THR A 38 24.53 15.33 -3.90
CA THR A 38 24.14 14.37 -4.92
C THR A 38 23.76 13.01 -4.33
N PRO A 39 22.95 12.20 -5.02
CA PRO A 39 22.68 10.81 -4.62
C PRO A 39 23.96 9.99 -4.46
N GLU A 40 24.94 10.18 -5.32
CA GLU A 40 26.21 9.46 -5.30
C GLU A 40 27.04 9.80 -4.07
N ALA A 41 27.13 11.07 -3.70
CA ALA A 41 27.84 11.50 -2.49
C ALA A 41 27.26 10.85 -1.22
N ALA A 42 25.93 10.69 -1.16
CA ALA A 42 25.27 10.08 -0.03
C ALA A 42 25.31 8.54 -0.04
N LEU A 43 25.07 7.93 -1.21
CA LEU A 43 24.75 6.52 -1.35
C LEU A 43 25.84 5.70 -2.05
N GLY A 44 26.85 6.34 -2.62
CA GLY A 44 27.91 5.66 -3.41
C GLY A 44 28.64 4.55 -2.65
N GLY A 45 28.82 4.70 -1.34
CA GLY A 45 29.41 3.67 -0.48
C GLY A 45 28.45 2.55 -0.02
N CYS A 46 27.18 2.58 -0.43
CA CYS A 46 26.22 1.52 -0.10
C CYS A 46 26.30 0.38 -1.12
N THR A 47 26.07 -0.86 -0.68
CA THR A 47 25.98 -2.04 -1.56
C THR A 47 24.54 -2.31 -1.98
N THR A 48 23.56 -1.96 -1.15
CA THR A 48 22.13 -2.12 -1.39
C THR A 48 21.42 -0.77 -1.23
N VAL A 49 20.66 -0.35 -2.24
CA VAL A 49 19.94 0.91 -2.22
C VAL A 49 18.44 0.70 -2.42
N PHE A 50 17.67 1.15 -1.44
CA PHE A 50 16.21 1.22 -1.53
C PHE A 50 15.81 2.52 -2.22
N ILE A 51 15.11 2.41 -3.35
CA ILE A 51 14.59 3.55 -4.12
C ILE A 51 13.10 3.70 -3.79
N LEU A 52 12.80 4.56 -2.81
CA LEU A 52 11.45 4.74 -2.23
C LEU A 52 10.89 6.13 -2.60
N ILE A 53 10.74 6.34 -3.89
CA ILE A 53 10.20 7.54 -4.52
C ILE A 53 8.92 7.18 -5.30
N LYS A 54 8.30 8.15 -5.98
CA LYS A 54 7.12 7.89 -6.81
C LYS A 54 7.46 6.90 -7.92
N ASP A 55 6.56 5.96 -8.20
CA ASP A 55 6.74 4.86 -9.15
C ASP A 55 7.28 5.33 -10.51
N GLY A 56 6.64 6.32 -11.12
CA GLY A 56 7.09 6.88 -12.41
C GLY A 56 8.46 7.58 -12.38
N ALA A 57 9.03 7.84 -11.20
CA ALA A 57 10.33 8.46 -11.06
C ALA A 57 11.48 7.44 -10.84
N ILE A 58 11.18 6.15 -10.58
CA ILE A 58 12.19 5.16 -10.21
C ILE A 58 13.15 4.90 -11.39
N SER A 59 12.64 4.53 -12.55
CA SER A 59 13.47 4.27 -13.73
C SER A 59 14.27 5.50 -14.19
N PRO A 60 13.69 6.70 -14.30
CA PRO A 60 14.46 7.93 -14.57
C PRO A 60 15.56 8.18 -13.54
N PHE A 61 15.29 7.96 -12.25
CA PHE A 61 16.29 8.14 -11.18
C PHE A 61 17.47 7.17 -11.35
N ILE A 62 17.21 5.89 -11.63
CA ILE A 62 18.26 4.90 -11.88
C ILE A 62 19.10 5.31 -13.10
N SER A 63 18.45 5.72 -14.19
CA SER A 63 19.14 6.12 -15.43
C SER A 63 20.01 7.36 -15.24
N ALA A 64 19.55 8.33 -14.44
CA ALA A 64 20.28 9.56 -14.16
C ALA A 64 21.45 9.38 -13.16
N ASN A 65 21.57 8.20 -12.53
CA ASN A 65 22.55 7.91 -11.50
C ASN A 65 23.37 6.65 -11.83
N PRO A 66 24.37 6.71 -12.74
CA PRO A 66 25.10 5.53 -13.22
C PRO A 66 25.75 4.67 -12.13
N PHE A 67 26.19 5.28 -11.02
CA PHE A 67 26.76 4.57 -9.86
C PHE A 67 25.83 3.50 -9.27
N LEU A 68 24.52 3.60 -9.51
CA LEU A 68 23.52 2.63 -9.05
C LEU A 68 23.59 1.28 -9.79
N LYS A 69 24.19 1.23 -10.99
CA LYS A 69 24.26 0.00 -11.82
C LYS A 69 24.98 -1.15 -11.13
N GLU A 70 25.93 -0.85 -10.25
CA GLU A 70 26.72 -1.84 -9.50
C GLU A 70 26.11 -2.20 -8.14
N LYS A 71 24.94 -1.68 -7.82
CA LYS A 71 24.29 -1.89 -6.52
C LYS A 71 23.13 -2.88 -6.63
N THR A 72 22.83 -3.53 -5.52
CA THR A 72 21.53 -4.20 -5.37
C THR A 72 20.46 -3.14 -5.17
N LEU A 73 19.56 -2.99 -6.15
CA LEU A 73 18.48 -2.01 -6.09
C LEU A 73 17.19 -2.67 -5.66
N ILE A 74 16.48 -2.02 -4.74
CA ILE A 74 15.18 -2.50 -4.22
C ILE A 74 14.18 -1.35 -4.27
N HIS A 75 12.96 -1.62 -4.73
CA HIS A 75 11.85 -0.67 -4.68
C HIS A 75 10.60 -1.28 -4.04
N PHE A 76 9.70 -0.43 -3.54
CA PHE A 76 8.44 -0.86 -2.90
C PHE A 76 7.21 -0.74 -3.79
N SER A 77 7.37 -0.48 -5.10
CA SER A 77 6.24 -0.52 -6.02
C SER A 77 5.64 -1.91 -6.11
N GLY A 78 4.32 -2.00 -5.99
CA GLY A 78 3.57 -3.25 -6.13
C GLY A 78 3.19 -3.58 -7.59
N SER A 79 3.35 -2.62 -8.51
CA SER A 79 2.89 -2.73 -9.91
C SER A 79 4.03 -2.82 -10.93
N LEU A 80 5.24 -2.33 -10.60
CA LEU A 80 6.31 -2.18 -11.57
C LEU A 80 7.25 -3.38 -11.64
N ASP A 81 7.66 -3.70 -12.87
CA ASP A 81 8.81 -4.53 -13.19
C ASP A 81 9.94 -3.62 -13.72
N ILE A 82 11.00 -3.45 -12.95
CA ILE A 82 12.12 -2.58 -13.30
C ILE A 82 13.36 -3.43 -13.54
N LYS A 83 13.91 -3.36 -14.76
CA LYS A 83 15.14 -4.09 -15.11
C LYS A 83 16.29 -3.64 -14.20
N GLY A 84 16.92 -4.60 -13.53
CA GLY A 84 18.05 -4.34 -12.64
C GLY A 84 17.68 -3.90 -11.22
N ALA A 85 16.40 -3.90 -10.85
CA ALA A 85 15.94 -3.64 -9.49
C ALA A 85 14.94 -4.70 -9.03
N PHE A 86 14.97 -5.05 -7.76
CA PHE A 86 14.06 -6.01 -7.13
C PHE A 86 12.85 -5.30 -6.54
N ALA A 87 11.65 -5.82 -6.83
CA ALA A 87 10.45 -5.38 -6.14
C ALA A 87 10.34 -6.09 -4.79
N MET A 88 10.06 -5.30 -3.75
CA MET A 88 9.77 -5.77 -2.40
C MET A 88 8.59 -4.98 -1.84
N HIS A 89 7.38 -5.30 -2.30
CA HIS A 89 6.20 -4.54 -1.93
C HIS A 89 5.69 -4.95 -0.54
N PRO A 90 5.60 -4.01 0.44
CA PRO A 90 5.00 -4.29 1.74
C PRO A 90 3.49 -4.52 1.58
N PHE A 91 3.00 -5.70 1.98
CA PHE A 91 1.57 -6.05 1.90
C PHE A 91 0.83 -5.48 3.11
N MET A 92 0.89 -4.18 3.25
CA MET A 92 0.22 -3.40 4.28
C MET A 92 0.14 -1.93 3.86
N PRO A 93 -0.99 -1.24 4.07
CA PRO A 93 -1.06 0.20 3.91
C PRO A 93 -0.13 0.90 4.91
N LEU A 94 0.93 1.52 4.42
CA LEU A 94 1.87 2.30 5.24
C LEU A 94 1.31 3.71 5.47
N CYS A 95 0.73 3.94 6.64
CA CYS A 95 0.15 5.22 7.06
C CYS A 95 1.17 6.08 7.82
N GLY A 96 0.73 7.23 8.40
CA GLY A 96 1.62 8.14 9.11
C GLY A 96 2.20 7.62 10.43
N ARG A 97 1.59 6.62 11.08
CA ARG A 97 2.09 6.02 12.33
C ARG A 97 3.16 4.97 12.04
N THR A 98 4.32 5.10 12.65
CA THR A 98 5.33 4.03 12.66
C THR A 98 4.85 2.83 13.50
N LEU A 99 5.31 1.65 13.13
CA LEU A 99 4.92 0.40 13.77
C LEU A 99 5.92 0.02 14.86
N SER A 100 5.51 -0.84 15.80
CA SER A 100 6.41 -1.54 16.71
C SER A 100 7.26 -2.58 15.96
N LEU A 101 8.34 -3.05 16.58
CA LEU A 101 9.18 -4.10 15.98
C LEU A 101 8.38 -5.38 15.70
N ALA A 102 7.46 -5.75 16.58
CA ALA A 102 6.60 -6.92 16.42
C ALA A 102 5.65 -6.77 15.23
N GLU A 103 5.05 -5.59 15.03
CA GLU A 103 4.21 -5.28 13.88
C GLU A 103 5.02 -5.29 12.59
N TYR A 104 6.20 -4.66 12.56
CA TYR A 104 7.08 -4.72 11.38
C TYR A 104 7.48 -6.14 11.01
N ARG A 105 7.85 -7.00 11.97
CA ARG A 105 8.22 -8.40 11.71
C ARG A 105 7.06 -9.24 11.15
N ARG A 106 5.82 -8.89 11.45
CA ARG A 106 4.62 -9.56 10.92
C ARG A 106 4.19 -9.04 9.55
N LEU A 107 4.74 -7.92 9.09
CA LEU A 107 4.41 -7.32 7.79
C LEU A 107 4.93 -8.23 6.67
N PRO A 108 4.04 -8.80 5.82
CA PRO A 108 4.51 -9.62 4.70
C PRO A 108 5.07 -8.76 3.58
N PHE A 109 6.06 -9.29 2.85
CA PHE A 109 6.52 -8.71 1.60
C PHE A 109 6.13 -9.56 0.40
N ALA A 110 5.61 -8.92 -0.64
CA ALA A 110 5.47 -9.52 -1.95
C ALA A 110 6.78 -9.34 -2.72
N LEU A 111 7.36 -10.46 -3.15
CA LEU A 111 8.59 -10.51 -3.93
C LEU A 111 8.35 -11.19 -5.28
N ASP A 112 9.21 -10.92 -6.23
CA ASP A 112 9.25 -11.70 -7.47
C ASP A 112 9.62 -13.17 -7.22
N SER A 113 9.12 -14.06 -8.07
CA SER A 113 9.49 -15.48 -8.02
C SER A 113 11.01 -15.63 -8.16
N GLY A 114 11.59 -16.51 -7.32
CA GLY A 114 13.02 -16.76 -7.29
C GLY A 114 13.87 -15.78 -6.47
N VAL A 115 13.31 -14.65 -6.03
CA VAL A 115 14.03 -13.67 -5.20
C VAL A 115 14.02 -14.06 -3.72
N SER A 116 15.17 -14.08 -3.07
CA SER A 116 15.29 -14.39 -1.64
C SER A 116 15.37 -13.14 -0.79
N LEU A 117 14.40 -12.94 0.11
CA LEU A 117 14.43 -11.84 1.09
C LEU A 117 15.72 -11.87 1.90
N LYS A 118 16.12 -13.03 2.38
CA LYS A 118 17.35 -13.23 3.19
C LYS A 118 18.63 -12.85 2.43
N LYS A 119 18.64 -12.98 1.09
CA LYS A 119 19.78 -12.52 0.27
C LYS A 119 19.76 -11.01 0.07
N LEU A 120 18.58 -10.40 -0.04
CA LEU A 120 18.45 -8.95 -0.22
C LEU A 120 18.65 -8.18 1.08
N VAL A 121 18.03 -8.63 2.17
CA VAL A 121 18.02 -7.98 3.49
C VAL A 121 18.07 -9.09 4.57
N PRO A 122 19.26 -9.59 4.92
CA PRO A 122 19.40 -10.70 5.89
C PRO A 122 18.78 -10.46 7.25
N GLU A 123 18.65 -9.20 7.65
CA GLU A 123 18.09 -8.76 8.92
C GLU A 123 16.55 -8.86 8.97
N PHE A 124 15.91 -9.05 7.81
CA PHE A 124 14.45 -9.17 7.74
C PHE A 124 14.01 -10.63 7.89
N ALA A 125 13.21 -10.89 8.91
CA ALA A 125 12.56 -12.18 9.17
C ALA A 125 11.06 -12.15 8.84
N ASN A 126 10.68 -11.32 7.90
CA ASN A 126 9.29 -11.08 7.52
C ASN A 126 8.71 -12.25 6.71
N PRO A 127 7.41 -12.52 6.82
CA PRO A 127 6.71 -13.41 5.92
C PRO A 127 6.84 -12.93 4.46
N VAL A 128 6.87 -13.88 3.53
CA VAL A 128 7.02 -13.57 2.11
C VAL A 128 6.03 -14.39 1.30
N PHE A 129 5.38 -13.76 0.33
CA PHE A 129 4.70 -14.46 -0.75
C PHE A 129 5.25 -14.01 -2.11
N ARG A 130 4.96 -14.80 -3.15
CA ARG A 130 5.59 -14.67 -4.46
C ARG A 130 4.59 -14.21 -5.51
N ILE A 131 4.98 -13.19 -6.27
CA ILE A 131 4.22 -12.77 -7.44
C ILE A 131 4.87 -13.37 -8.68
N LYS A 132 4.06 -14.06 -9.49
CA LYS A 132 4.51 -14.58 -10.77
C LYS A 132 4.86 -13.44 -11.73
N LYS A 133 5.79 -13.68 -12.64
CA LYS A 133 6.15 -12.71 -13.68
C LYS A 133 4.89 -12.24 -14.44
N GLY A 134 4.75 -10.96 -14.65
CA GLY A 134 3.58 -10.34 -15.29
C GLY A 134 2.34 -10.20 -14.40
N GLY A 135 2.33 -10.75 -13.18
CA GLY A 135 1.17 -10.68 -12.26
C GLY A 135 1.09 -9.42 -11.41
N LYS A 136 2.13 -8.59 -11.36
CA LYS A 136 2.17 -7.39 -10.50
C LYS A 136 1.06 -6.37 -10.76
N PRO A 137 0.72 -6.01 -12.02
CA PRO A 137 -0.35 -5.05 -12.24
C PRO A 137 -1.69 -5.49 -11.66
N LEU A 138 -2.07 -6.76 -11.88
CA LEU A 138 -3.30 -7.32 -11.31
C LEU A 138 -3.21 -7.40 -9.77
N TYR A 139 -2.09 -7.89 -9.24
CA TYR A 139 -1.86 -7.93 -7.80
C TYR A 139 -2.04 -6.56 -7.15
N HIS A 140 -1.41 -5.53 -7.71
CA HIS A 140 -1.51 -4.17 -7.16
C HIS A 140 -2.93 -3.59 -7.30
N ALA A 141 -3.60 -3.85 -8.42
CA ALA A 141 -5.00 -3.45 -8.62
C ALA A 141 -5.90 -4.08 -7.54
N LEU A 142 -5.74 -5.37 -7.24
CA LEU A 142 -6.49 -6.06 -6.18
C LEU A 142 -6.16 -5.50 -4.78
N CYS A 143 -4.90 -5.15 -4.51
CA CYS A 143 -4.53 -4.46 -3.26
C CYS A 143 -5.22 -3.10 -3.14
N ALA A 144 -5.29 -2.33 -4.24
CA ALA A 144 -5.97 -1.04 -4.25
C ALA A 144 -7.48 -1.20 -4.06
N LEU A 145 -8.10 -2.14 -4.76
CA LEU A 145 -9.53 -2.45 -4.62
C LEU A 145 -9.90 -2.85 -3.19
N GLY A 146 -9.12 -3.74 -2.57
CA GLY A 146 -9.44 -4.29 -1.25
C GLY A 146 -9.02 -3.43 -0.06
N ALA A 147 -8.06 -2.52 -0.21
CA ALA A 147 -7.53 -1.75 0.91
C ALA A 147 -7.66 -0.23 0.73
N ASN A 148 -7.44 0.32 -0.47
CA ASN A 148 -7.42 1.77 -0.65
C ASN A 148 -8.81 2.32 -0.98
N LEU A 149 -9.56 1.69 -1.91
CA LEU A 149 -10.87 2.17 -2.30
C LEU A 149 -11.90 2.13 -1.15
N PRO A 150 -11.97 1.09 -0.30
CA PRO A 150 -12.83 1.13 0.89
C PRO A 150 -12.54 2.31 1.81
N VAL A 151 -11.28 2.74 1.96
CA VAL A 151 -10.93 3.92 2.77
C VAL A 151 -11.52 5.19 2.17
N LEU A 152 -11.55 5.35 0.84
CA LEU A 152 -12.21 6.49 0.21
C LEU A 152 -13.72 6.50 0.49
N LEU A 153 -14.38 5.33 0.42
CA LEU A 153 -15.81 5.20 0.77
C LEU A 153 -16.04 5.56 2.24
N TRP A 154 -15.21 5.06 3.15
CA TRP A 154 -15.35 5.36 4.57
C TRP A 154 -15.11 6.84 4.88
N GLN A 155 -14.11 7.48 4.25
CA GLN A 155 -13.86 8.91 4.41
C GLN A 155 -15.07 9.74 3.97
N LYS A 156 -15.58 9.48 2.77
CA LYS A 156 -16.76 10.16 2.23
C LYS A 156 -17.99 9.95 3.11
N THR A 157 -18.30 8.71 3.45
CA THR A 157 -19.47 8.36 4.26
C THR A 157 -19.39 8.96 5.66
N MET A 158 -18.20 8.90 6.30
CA MET A 158 -18.00 9.50 7.62
C MET A 158 -18.22 11.01 7.61
N GLU A 159 -17.74 11.70 6.57
CA GLU A 159 -17.91 13.14 6.43
C GLU A 159 -19.39 13.51 6.28
N ASP A 160 -20.11 12.83 5.41
CA ASP A 160 -21.51 13.13 5.14
C ASP A 160 -22.43 12.76 6.30
N LEU A 161 -22.26 11.60 6.91
CA LEU A 161 -23.05 11.20 8.07
C LEU A 161 -22.85 12.18 9.25
N ASN A 162 -21.62 12.63 9.46
CA ASN A 162 -21.35 13.61 10.50
C ASN A 162 -21.95 14.98 10.17
N LYS A 163 -21.73 15.51 8.94
CA LYS A 163 -22.16 16.85 8.56
C LYS A 163 -23.67 16.97 8.35
N LYS A 164 -24.29 15.99 7.68
CA LYS A 164 -25.70 16.06 7.28
C LYS A 164 -26.66 15.56 8.37
N PHE A 165 -26.21 14.61 9.20
CA PHE A 165 -27.06 13.95 10.20
C PHE A 165 -26.57 14.12 11.64
N GLY A 166 -25.45 14.81 11.87
CA GLY A 166 -24.90 15.04 13.20
C GLY A 166 -24.37 13.79 13.91
N ILE A 167 -24.19 12.67 13.21
CA ILE A 167 -23.75 11.42 13.82
C ILE A 167 -22.29 11.57 14.28
N PRO A 168 -21.98 11.31 15.56
CA PRO A 168 -20.62 11.43 16.07
C PRO A 168 -19.65 10.48 15.34
N ARG A 169 -18.47 10.98 14.96
CA ARG A 169 -17.45 10.21 14.23
C ARG A 169 -17.10 8.86 14.88
N GLY A 170 -17.05 8.80 16.21
CA GLY A 170 -16.79 7.56 16.94
C GLY A 170 -17.89 6.50 16.75
N GLN A 171 -19.15 6.89 16.57
CA GLN A 171 -20.24 5.96 16.26
C GLN A 171 -20.10 5.42 14.83
N ILE A 172 -19.77 6.29 13.88
CA ILE A 172 -19.54 5.90 12.48
C ILE A 172 -18.37 4.92 12.37
N GLN A 173 -17.27 5.18 13.09
CA GLN A 173 -16.12 4.26 13.15
C GLN A 173 -16.49 2.89 13.71
N ARG A 174 -17.33 2.83 14.74
CA ARG A 174 -17.84 1.55 15.28
C ARG A 174 -18.68 0.79 14.27
N TYR A 175 -19.49 1.50 13.48
CA TYR A 175 -20.27 0.90 12.40
C TYR A 175 -19.38 0.26 11.32
N PHE A 176 -18.32 0.98 10.86
CA PHE A 176 -17.36 0.42 9.91
C PHE A 176 -16.60 -0.78 10.51
N GLN A 177 -16.21 -0.66 11.79
CA GLN A 177 -15.54 -1.77 12.48
C GLN A 177 -16.42 -3.02 12.54
N ALA A 178 -17.71 -2.86 12.84
CA ALA A 178 -18.65 -3.99 12.86
C ALA A 178 -18.77 -4.67 11.49
N SER A 179 -18.78 -3.89 10.40
CA SER A 179 -18.78 -4.42 9.03
C SER A 179 -17.51 -5.24 8.73
N LEU A 180 -16.35 -4.75 9.15
CA LEU A 180 -15.07 -5.46 9.00
C LEU A 180 -15.04 -6.74 9.87
N ASP A 181 -15.57 -6.68 11.09
CA ASP A 181 -15.61 -7.84 11.99
C ASP A 181 -16.56 -8.93 11.47
N ASN A 182 -17.68 -8.53 10.86
CA ASN A 182 -18.59 -9.47 10.19
C ASN A 182 -17.88 -10.16 9.00
N PHE A 183 -17.19 -9.39 8.15
CA PHE A 183 -16.40 -9.94 7.06
C PHE A 183 -15.32 -10.92 7.55
N ARG A 184 -14.66 -10.63 8.66
CA ARG A 184 -13.64 -11.54 9.23
C ARG A 184 -14.24 -12.84 9.75
N LYS A 185 -15.47 -12.81 10.26
CA LYS A 185 -16.17 -14.01 10.76
C LYS A 185 -16.74 -14.86 9.64
N ASP A 186 -17.37 -14.23 8.67
CA ASP A 186 -18.02 -14.88 7.53
C ASP A 186 -17.83 -14.02 6.26
N PRO A 187 -16.74 -14.21 5.50
CA PRO A 187 -16.50 -13.43 4.29
C PRO A 187 -17.60 -13.57 3.23
N GLY A 188 -18.26 -14.72 3.14
CA GLY A 188 -19.31 -14.97 2.15
C GLY A 188 -20.65 -14.37 2.51
N GLY A 189 -21.00 -14.32 3.79
CA GLY A 189 -22.29 -13.83 4.29
C GLY A 189 -22.25 -12.42 4.90
N ALA A 190 -21.11 -11.75 4.85
CA ALA A 190 -20.95 -10.45 5.51
C ALA A 190 -21.70 -9.30 4.83
N LEU A 191 -21.98 -9.41 3.52
CA LEU A 191 -22.71 -8.37 2.80
C LEU A 191 -24.19 -8.41 3.22
N SER A 192 -24.70 -7.26 3.63
CA SER A 192 -26.09 -7.05 4.02
C SER A 192 -26.71 -5.88 3.25
N GLY A 193 -27.98 -5.62 3.49
CA GLY A 193 -28.66 -4.46 2.91
C GLY A 193 -29.32 -4.75 1.54
N PRO A 194 -29.71 -3.68 0.80
CA PRO A 194 -30.53 -3.82 -0.40
C PRO A 194 -29.80 -4.54 -1.53
N ILE A 195 -28.50 -4.34 -1.68
CA ILE A 195 -27.71 -4.99 -2.74
C ILE A 195 -27.70 -6.50 -2.54
N SER A 196 -27.44 -7.00 -1.31
CA SER A 196 -27.42 -8.45 -1.05
C SER A 196 -28.77 -9.13 -1.27
N ARG A 197 -29.88 -8.40 -1.08
CA ARG A 197 -31.25 -8.89 -1.29
C ARG A 197 -31.79 -8.61 -2.68
N ARG A 198 -31.01 -7.94 -3.55
CA ARG A 198 -31.44 -7.49 -4.89
C ARG A 198 -32.72 -6.65 -4.84
N ASP A 199 -32.85 -5.77 -3.83
CA ASP A 199 -33.97 -4.88 -3.61
C ASP A 199 -33.91 -3.66 -4.53
N ALA A 200 -34.31 -3.85 -5.77
CA ALA A 200 -34.19 -2.82 -6.82
C ALA A 200 -34.88 -1.48 -6.46
N PRO A 201 -36.09 -1.46 -5.86
CA PRO A 201 -36.72 -0.20 -5.45
C PRO A 201 -35.89 0.58 -4.42
N THR A 202 -35.34 -0.09 -3.41
CA THR A 202 -34.51 0.55 -2.40
C THR A 202 -33.20 1.05 -3.01
N ILE A 203 -32.56 0.25 -3.88
CA ILE A 203 -31.33 0.64 -4.60
C ILE A 203 -31.58 1.91 -5.42
N ALA A 204 -32.68 1.97 -6.18
CA ALA A 204 -33.02 3.14 -6.99
C ALA A 204 -33.26 4.39 -6.12
N SER A 205 -33.95 4.23 -4.98
CA SER A 205 -34.19 5.30 -4.00
C SER A 205 -32.87 5.82 -3.41
N ASP A 206 -31.97 4.94 -3.02
CA ASP A 206 -30.69 5.31 -2.45
C ASP A 206 -29.82 6.11 -3.45
N ILE A 207 -29.78 5.65 -4.72
CA ILE A 207 -29.07 6.34 -5.81
C ILE A 207 -29.69 7.72 -6.04
N ALA A 208 -31.03 7.83 -6.10
CA ALA A 208 -31.72 9.10 -6.29
C ALA A 208 -31.47 10.07 -5.12
N ALA A 209 -31.40 9.58 -3.88
CA ALA A 209 -31.10 10.38 -2.70
C ALA A 209 -29.67 10.96 -2.68
N LEU A 210 -28.72 10.30 -3.35
CA LEU A 210 -27.37 10.84 -3.54
C LEU A 210 -27.36 12.01 -4.56
N GLY A 211 -28.33 12.08 -5.46
CA GLY A 211 -28.50 13.20 -6.41
C GLY A 211 -27.29 13.39 -7.33
N ASN A 212 -26.73 14.60 -7.34
CA ASN A 212 -25.56 14.95 -8.16
C ASN A 212 -24.21 14.59 -7.49
N ASP A 213 -24.21 13.85 -6.38
CA ASP A 213 -22.97 13.41 -5.76
C ASP A 213 -22.28 12.35 -6.66
N PRO A 214 -20.99 12.49 -6.99
CA PRO A 214 -20.28 11.50 -7.82
C PRO A 214 -20.33 10.06 -7.26
N PHE A 215 -20.59 9.89 -5.97
CA PHE A 215 -20.76 8.57 -5.35
C PHE A 215 -22.09 7.89 -5.68
N ALA A 216 -23.05 8.58 -6.31
CA ALA A 216 -24.24 7.96 -6.89
C ALA A 216 -23.85 6.96 -8.01
N GLU A 217 -22.91 7.34 -8.86
CA GLU A 217 -22.36 6.47 -9.91
C GLU A 217 -21.60 5.28 -9.30
N VAL A 218 -20.78 5.52 -8.27
CA VAL A 218 -20.06 4.46 -7.55
C VAL A 218 -21.04 3.45 -6.98
N TYR A 219 -22.12 3.89 -6.30
CA TYR A 219 -23.17 3.01 -5.77
C TYR A 219 -23.81 2.19 -6.89
N SER A 220 -24.18 2.84 -7.99
CA SER A 220 -24.80 2.17 -9.15
C SER A 220 -23.89 1.08 -9.75
N VAL A 221 -22.57 1.36 -9.88
CA VAL A 221 -21.62 0.37 -10.39
C VAL A 221 -21.50 -0.83 -9.46
N PHE A 222 -21.44 -0.62 -8.14
CA PHE A 222 -21.40 -1.71 -7.16
C PHE A 222 -22.66 -2.58 -7.25
N ALA A 223 -23.85 -1.97 -7.30
CA ALA A 223 -25.11 -2.71 -7.41
C ALA A 223 -25.14 -3.59 -8.68
N LYS A 224 -24.84 -2.99 -9.84
CA LYS A 224 -24.79 -3.71 -11.13
C LYS A 224 -23.73 -4.82 -11.14
N THR A 225 -22.57 -4.60 -10.54
CA THR A 225 -21.51 -5.61 -10.48
C THR A 225 -21.94 -6.80 -9.64
N TYR A 226 -22.65 -6.57 -8.53
CA TYR A 226 -23.14 -7.65 -7.68
C TYR A 226 -24.29 -8.45 -8.33
N GLU A 227 -25.14 -7.80 -9.14
CA GLU A 227 -26.23 -8.48 -9.86
C GLU A 227 -25.71 -9.48 -10.90
N ASN A 228 -24.51 -9.21 -11.46
CA ASN A 228 -23.90 -10.01 -12.54
C ASN A 228 -22.96 -11.13 -12.02
N ASN A 229 -22.77 -11.25 -10.70
CA ASN A 229 -22.03 -12.30 -10.04
C ASN A 229 -22.94 -13.22 -9.23
#